data_bbda01c1f0004377c827f86fdd76e2ab
#
_entry.id   bbda01c1f0004377c827f86fdd76e2ab
#
_cell.length_a   1.000
_cell.length_b   1.000
_cell.length_c   1.000
_cell.angle_alpha   90.00
_cell.angle_beta   90.00
_cell.angle_gamma   90.00
#
_symmetry.space_group_name_H-M   'P 1'
#
loop_
_entity.id
_entity.type
_entity.pdbx_description
1 polymer ?
#
loop_
_entity_poly.entity_id
_entity_poly.type
_entity_poly.pdbx_seq_one_letter_code
_entity_poly.pdbx_strand_id
1 'polypeptide(L)'
;MNKFTILLISLILILITGCSSNNFEIKLVTPKSFTPGQSTPIQLKILDRDGKPVKGAEVSVKLDMQGMSHGDISMEMQETGNGVYVGQAKFEMEGDYTAAIKIDYNGEKWLGEKRFSIVYNHAQ
;
A
#
# COMPACT_ATOMS: atom_id res chain seq x y z
N MET A 1 2.50 -16.72 -47.00
CA MET A 1 3.01 -16.15 -45.77
C MET A 1 4.12 -17.01 -45.21
N ASN A 2 5.29 -16.43 -45.04
CA ASN A 2 6.44 -17.21 -44.60
C ASN A 2 6.37 -17.56 -43.12
N LYS A 3 6.90 -18.73 -42.79
CA LYS A 3 6.99 -19.20 -41.40
C LYS A 3 7.76 -18.20 -40.54
N PHE A 4 8.68 -17.41 -41.10
CA PHE A 4 9.43 -16.38 -40.42
C PHE A 4 8.55 -15.23 -39.95
N THR A 5 7.54 -14.86 -40.73
CA THR A 5 6.65 -13.75 -40.37
C THR A 5 5.77 -14.13 -39.18
N ILE A 6 5.29 -15.37 -39.14
CA ILE A 6 4.47 -15.89 -38.05
C ILE A 6 5.32 -15.99 -36.77
N LEU A 7 6.56 -16.43 -36.88
CA LEU A 7 7.47 -16.56 -35.75
C LEU A 7 7.79 -15.18 -35.15
N LEU A 8 7.98 -14.16 -35.98
CA LEU A 8 8.27 -12.81 -35.57
C LEU A 8 7.09 -12.18 -34.81
N ILE A 9 5.89 -12.38 -35.30
CA ILE A 9 4.66 -11.90 -34.67
C ILE A 9 4.46 -12.56 -33.31
N SER A 10 4.75 -13.86 -33.19
CA SER A 10 4.65 -14.58 -31.94
C SER A 10 5.65 -14.09 -30.90
N LEU A 11 6.87 -13.77 -31.36
CA LEU A 11 7.91 -13.23 -30.49
C LEU A 11 7.55 -11.84 -29.95
N ILE A 12 6.96 -10.99 -30.78
CA ILE A 12 6.51 -9.65 -30.37
C ILE A 12 5.40 -9.73 -29.32
N LEU A 13 4.47 -10.68 -29.49
CA LEU A 13 3.41 -10.90 -28.51
C LEU A 13 3.95 -11.32 -27.15
N ILE A 14 4.98 -12.15 -27.10
CA ILE A 14 5.62 -12.57 -25.85
C ILE A 14 6.27 -11.40 -25.14
N LEU A 15 6.86 -10.46 -25.88
CA LEU A 15 7.49 -9.27 -25.31
C LEU A 15 6.48 -8.31 -24.66
N ILE A 16 5.25 -8.25 -25.17
CA ILE A 16 4.19 -7.38 -24.65
C ILE A 16 3.65 -7.91 -23.31
N THR A 17 3.67 -9.22 -23.09
CA THR A 17 3.13 -9.82 -21.85
C THR A 17 4.09 -9.74 -20.67
N GLY A 18 5.34 -9.31 -20.87
CA GLY A 18 6.35 -9.27 -19.82
C GLY A 18 6.41 -8.00 -18.99
N CYS A 19 5.52 -7.03 -19.20
CA CYS A 19 5.66 -5.69 -18.63
C CYS A 19 4.74 -5.38 -17.45
N SER A 20 4.07 -6.35 -16.85
CA SER A 20 3.24 -6.05 -15.71
C SER A 20 4.07 -6.04 -14.44
N SER A 21 4.22 -4.87 -13.85
CA SER A 21 5.08 -4.62 -12.71
C SER A 21 4.36 -4.63 -11.36
N ASN A 22 3.03 -4.60 -11.35
CA ASN A 22 2.28 -4.54 -10.10
C ASN A 22 1.84 -5.93 -9.68
N ASN A 23 2.52 -6.44 -8.63
CA ASN A 23 2.20 -7.75 -8.08
C ASN A 23 1.07 -7.70 -7.04
N PHE A 24 0.75 -6.51 -6.53
CA PHE A 24 -0.24 -6.36 -5.47
C PHE A 24 -1.22 -5.24 -5.78
N GLU A 25 -2.45 -5.45 -5.38
CA GLU A 25 -3.45 -4.40 -5.27
C GLU A 25 -3.59 -4.03 -3.81
N ILE A 26 -3.39 -2.75 -3.49
CA ILE A 26 -3.37 -2.28 -2.11
C ILE A 26 -4.46 -1.25 -1.91
N LYS A 27 -5.29 -1.48 -0.90
CA LYS A 27 -6.34 -0.56 -0.52
C LYS A 27 -6.05 -0.02 0.87
N LEU A 28 -5.87 1.29 0.97
CA LEU A 28 -5.66 1.97 2.24
C LEU A 28 -7.00 2.43 2.78
N VAL A 29 -7.26 2.09 4.04
CA VAL A 29 -8.46 2.52 4.76
C VAL A 29 -8.02 3.30 5.98
N THR A 30 -8.42 4.58 6.04
CA THR A 30 -8.11 5.46 7.15
C THR A 30 -9.39 6.06 7.71
N PRO A 31 -9.46 6.33 9.02
CA PRO A 31 -10.54 7.14 9.57
C PRO A 31 -10.49 8.55 8.98
N LYS A 32 -11.61 9.22 8.94
CA LYS A 32 -11.70 10.60 8.45
C LYS A 32 -11.19 11.60 9.46
N SER A 33 -11.20 11.24 10.73
CA SER A 33 -10.80 12.12 11.82
C SER A 33 -10.05 11.36 12.90
N PHE A 34 -9.31 12.11 13.69
CA PHE A 34 -8.53 11.57 14.79
C PHE A 34 -8.67 12.45 16.03
N THR A 35 -8.35 11.88 17.18
CA THR A 35 -8.21 12.61 18.44
C THR A 35 -6.73 12.68 18.80
N PRO A 36 -6.14 13.88 18.99
CA PRO A 36 -4.72 13.98 19.28
C PRO A 36 -4.33 13.18 20.52
N GLY A 37 -3.20 12.49 20.43
CA GLY A 37 -2.67 11.68 21.52
C GLY A 37 -3.30 10.32 21.68
N GLN A 38 -4.35 10.01 20.92
CA GLN A 38 -4.98 8.69 20.92
C GLN A 38 -4.55 7.88 19.71
N SER A 39 -4.46 6.57 19.87
CA SER A 39 -4.15 5.67 18.77
C SER A 39 -5.30 5.62 17.77
N THR A 40 -4.95 5.76 16.50
CA THR A 40 -5.90 5.74 15.39
C THR A 40 -5.53 4.56 14.49
N PRO A 41 -6.46 3.66 14.19
CA PRO A 41 -6.16 2.50 13.35
C PRO A 41 -6.02 2.88 11.89
N ILE A 42 -4.99 2.37 11.27
CA ILE A 42 -4.75 2.46 9.82
C ILE A 42 -4.78 1.05 9.28
N GLN A 43 -5.54 0.83 8.23
CA GLN A 43 -5.76 -0.50 7.68
C GLN A 43 -5.34 -0.57 6.22
N LEU A 44 -4.67 -1.66 5.86
CA LEU A 44 -4.35 -1.99 4.48
C LEU A 44 -4.99 -3.32 4.13
N LYS A 45 -5.61 -3.39 2.97
CA LYS A 45 -6.02 -4.65 2.38
C LYS A 45 -5.11 -4.94 1.19
N ILE A 46 -4.47 -6.09 1.19
CA ILE A 46 -3.49 -6.46 0.18
C ILE A 46 -3.98 -7.69 -0.56
N LEU A 47 -4.15 -7.55 -1.86
CA LEU A 47 -4.54 -8.63 -2.76
C LEU A 47 -3.42 -8.89 -3.76
N ASP A 48 -3.29 -10.15 -4.18
CA ASP A 48 -2.34 -10.49 -5.24
C ASP A 48 -2.97 -10.21 -6.63
N ARG A 49 -2.22 -10.54 -7.67
CA ARG A 49 -2.63 -10.38 -9.06
C ARG A 49 -3.97 -11.04 -9.38
N ASP A 50 -4.25 -12.16 -8.72
CA ASP A 50 -5.45 -12.95 -8.95
C ASP A 50 -6.62 -12.52 -8.08
N GLY A 51 -6.44 -11.43 -7.31
CA GLY A 51 -7.46 -10.94 -6.40
C GLY A 51 -7.56 -11.71 -5.10
N LYS A 52 -6.56 -12.54 -4.79
CA LYS A 52 -6.54 -13.32 -3.56
C LYS A 52 -5.86 -12.55 -2.44
N PRO A 53 -6.32 -12.70 -1.20
CA PRO A 53 -5.68 -12.06 -0.07
C PRO A 53 -4.23 -12.51 0.12
N VAL A 54 -3.35 -11.56 0.35
CA VAL A 54 -1.94 -11.84 0.67
C VAL A 54 -1.82 -12.07 2.16
N LYS A 55 -1.44 -13.27 2.56
CA LYS A 55 -1.32 -13.68 3.96
C LYS A 55 0.13 -13.85 4.35
N GLY A 56 0.45 -13.48 5.58
CA GLY A 56 1.78 -13.72 6.14
C GLY A 56 2.88 -12.80 5.60
N ALA A 57 2.53 -11.66 5.05
CA ALA A 57 3.52 -10.69 4.60
C ALA A 57 4.03 -9.84 5.78
N GLU A 58 5.26 -9.36 5.66
CA GLU A 58 5.77 -8.32 6.55
C GLU A 58 5.44 -6.97 5.93
N VAL A 59 4.66 -6.16 6.64
CA VAL A 59 4.17 -4.89 6.13
C VAL A 59 4.52 -3.78 7.10
N SER A 60 5.18 -2.75 6.61
CA SER A 60 5.47 -1.55 7.39
C SER A 60 4.99 -0.33 6.63
N VAL A 61 4.58 0.70 7.39
CA VAL A 61 4.08 1.94 6.82
C VAL A 61 4.73 3.10 7.55
N LYS A 62 5.18 4.07 6.77
CA LYS A 62 5.68 5.34 7.29
C LYS A 62 4.79 6.46 6.78
N LEU A 63 4.24 7.25 7.68
CA LEU A 63 3.40 8.38 7.35
C LEU A 63 4.20 9.67 7.46
N ASP A 64 4.19 10.44 6.38
CA ASP A 64 4.86 11.74 6.32
C ASP A 64 3.83 12.82 5.99
N MET A 65 3.88 13.93 6.69
CA MET A 65 3.15 15.12 6.26
C MET A 65 3.88 15.77 5.09
N GLN A 66 3.14 16.14 4.07
CA GLN A 66 3.72 16.79 2.90
C GLN A 66 4.35 18.13 3.28
N GLY A 67 5.60 18.31 2.86
CA GLY A 67 6.33 19.55 3.07
C GLY A 67 6.89 19.74 4.47
N MET A 68 6.75 18.78 5.35
CA MET A 68 7.27 18.85 6.72
C MET A 68 8.15 17.65 7.03
N SER A 69 9.29 17.92 7.65
CA SER A 69 10.21 16.86 8.06
C SER A 69 9.95 16.34 9.47
N HIS A 70 8.98 16.93 10.18
CA HIS A 70 8.61 16.49 11.52
C HIS A 70 7.32 15.67 11.47
N GLY A 71 7.15 14.82 12.46
CA GLY A 71 5.91 14.11 12.63
C GLY A 71 5.79 12.84 11.82
N ASP A 72 6.94 12.29 11.41
CA ASP A 72 6.95 10.98 10.78
C ASP A 72 6.42 9.94 11.75
N ILE A 73 5.46 9.15 11.28
CA ILE A 73 4.86 8.08 12.07
C ILE A 73 5.21 6.76 11.39
N SER A 74 5.97 5.91 12.06
CA SER A 74 6.33 4.58 11.56
C SER A 74 5.55 3.53 12.30
N MET A 75 5.04 2.55 11.58
CA MET A 75 4.30 1.45 12.18
C MET A 75 4.56 0.14 11.48
N GLU A 76 4.67 -0.92 12.28
CA GLU A 76 4.63 -2.29 11.78
C GLU A 76 3.18 -2.73 11.78
N MET A 77 2.73 -3.23 10.63
CA MET A 77 1.35 -3.67 10.47
C MET A 77 1.21 -5.11 10.92
N GLN A 78 0.08 -5.41 11.53
CA GLN A 78 -0.25 -6.75 12.00
C GLN A 78 -1.39 -7.30 11.17
N GLU A 79 -1.22 -8.51 10.66
CA GLU A 79 -2.29 -9.16 9.92
C GLU A 79 -3.42 -9.58 10.85
N THR A 80 -4.65 -9.18 10.50
CA THR A 80 -5.84 -9.58 11.25
C THR A 80 -6.62 -10.69 10.56
N GLY A 81 -6.22 -11.07 9.35
CA GLY A 81 -6.83 -12.14 8.57
C GLY A 81 -7.24 -11.68 7.18
N ASN A 82 -7.25 -12.61 6.24
CA ASN A 82 -7.74 -12.37 4.87
C ASN A 82 -7.06 -11.21 4.14
N GLY A 83 -5.75 -11.04 4.34
CA GLY A 83 -5.01 -9.99 3.67
C GLY A 83 -5.21 -8.60 4.24
N VAL A 84 -5.79 -8.48 5.42
CA VAL A 84 -6.01 -7.20 6.11
C VAL A 84 -4.90 -7.00 7.15
N TYR A 85 -4.24 -5.85 7.08
CA TYR A 85 -3.13 -5.49 7.96
C TYR A 85 -3.49 -4.18 8.67
N VAL A 86 -3.30 -4.14 9.99
CA VAL A 86 -3.68 -2.98 10.81
C VAL A 86 -2.47 -2.48 11.57
N GLY A 87 -2.28 -1.17 11.60
CA GLY A 87 -1.32 -0.49 12.43
C GLY A 87 -1.99 0.62 13.22
N GLN A 88 -1.31 1.10 14.26
CA GLN A 88 -1.80 2.16 15.10
C GLN A 88 -0.91 3.39 14.93
N ALA A 89 -1.54 4.53 14.67
CA ALA A 89 -0.86 5.80 14.51
C ALA A 89 -1.40 6.81 15.50
N LYS A 90 -0.51 7.63 16.05
CA LYS A 90 -0.90 8.76 16.87
C LYS A 90 -0.68 10.04 16.08
N PHE A 91 -1.77 10.63 15.61
CA PHE A 91 -1.71 11.88 14.87
C PHE A 91 -1.74 13.06 15.86
N GLU A 92 -0.97 14.07 15.56
CA GLU A 92 -0.97 15.31 16.31
C GLU A 92 -1.43 16.50 15.49
N MET A 93 -1.37 16.38 14.16
CA MET A 93 -1.72 17.45 13.24
C MET A 93 -2.64 16.94 12.16
N GLU A 94 -3.65 17.73 11.84
CA GLU A 94 -4.48 17.48 10.68
C GLU A 94 -3.77 17.93 9.41
N GLY A 95 -4.08 17.29 8.30
CA GLY A 95 -3.51 17.65 7.01
C GLY A 95 -3.43 16.48 6.07
N ASP A 96 -2.60 16.65 5.05
CA ASP A 96 -2.37 15.65 4.00
C ASP A 96 -1.13 14.85 4.33
N TYR A 97 -1.29 13.54 4.31
CA TYR A 97 -0.22 12.59 4.61
C TYR A 97 0.07 11.71 3.40
N THR A 98 1.32 11.31 3.28
CA THR A 98 1.75 10.26 2.36
C THR A 98 2.12 9.03 3.17
N ALA A 99 1.50 7.91 2.84
CA ALA A 99 1.83 6.62 3.43
C ALA A 99 2.82 5.90 2.51
N ALA A 100 4.05 5.76 2.94
CA ALA A 100 5.05 4.95 2.28
C ALA A 100 4.92 3.52 2.78
N ILE A 101 4.56 2.61 1.89
CA ILE A 101 4.20 1.24 2.23
C ILE A 101 5.30 0.30 1.73
N LYS A 102 5.78 -0.54 2.61
CA LYS A 102 6.76 -1.57 2.29
C LYS A 102 6.17 -2.93 2.60
N ILE A 103 6.16 -3.80 1.60
CA ILE A 103 5.67 -5.17 1.73
C ILE A 103 6.80 -6.13 1.38
N ASP A 104 7.06 -7.08 2.26
CA ASP A 104 8.00 -8.17 2.06
C ASP A 104 7.22 -9.48 2.13
N TYR A 105 7.16 -10.17 0.99
CA TYR A 105 6.36 -11.37 0.86
C TYR A 105 7.05 -12.38 -0.03
N ASN A 106 7.31 -13.57 0.49
CA ASN A 106 8.00 -14.64 -0.25
C ASN A 106 9.32 -14.20 -0.89
N GLY A 107 10.08 -13.38 -0.17
CA GLY A 107 11.36 -12.87 -0.66
C GLY A 107 11.26 -11.73 -1.66
N GLU A 108 10.06 -11.33 -2.05
CA GLU A 108 9.84 -10.19 -2.92
C GLU A 108 9.50 -8.95 -2.10
N LYS A 109 10.09 -7.81 -2.48
CA LYS A 109 9.85 -6.53 -1.84
C LYS A 109 9.06 -5.62 -2.75
N TRP A 110 8.04 -5.01 -2.20
CA TRP A 110 7.23 -4.03 -2.89
C TRP A 110 7.25 -2.72 -2.12
N LEU A 111 7.43 -1.61 -2.84
CA LEU A 111 7.40 -0.27 -2.27
C LEU A 111 6.39 0.56 -3.02
N GLY A 112 5.55 1.27 -2.30
CA GLY A 112 4.57 2.14 -2.91
C GLY A 112 4.12 3.23 -1.98
N GLU A 113 3.32 4.15 -2.50
CA GLU A 113 2.83 5.29 -1.76
C GLU A 113 1.33 5.46 -1.96
N LYS A 114 0.65 5.87 -0.90
CA LYS A 114 -0.75 6.26 -0.92
C LYS A 114 -0.89 7.58 -0.18
N ARG A 115 -1.80 8.42 -0.64
CA ARG A 115 -2.06 9.71 0.00
C ARG A 115 -3.43 9.71 0.64
N PHE A 116 -3.55 10.40 1.77
CA PHE A 116 -4.82 10.57 2.44
C PHE A 116 -4.82 11.88 3.24
N SER A 117 -6.00 12.36 3.57
CA SER A 117 -6.19 13.52 4.42
C SER A 117 -6.92 13.11 5.68
N ILE A 118 -6.57 13.73 6.80
CA ILE A 118 -7.21 13.46 8.08
C ILE A 118 -7.37 14.79 8.84
N VAL A 119 -8.46 14.91 9.58
CA VAL A 119 -8.78 16.12 10.32
C VAL A 119 -8.99 15.81 11.80
N TYR A 120 -8.98 16.85 12.64
CA TYR A 120 -9.34 16.71 14.02
C TYR A 120 -10.78 16.27 14.17
N ASN A 121 -11.03 15.44 15.15
CA ASN A 121 -12.37 15.12 15.56
C ASN A 121 -12.92 16.27 16.40
N HIS A 122 -13.75 17.11 15.78
CA HIS A 122 -14.37 18.25 16.46
C HIS A 122 -15.70 17.89 17.12
N ALA A 123 -16.17 16.66 16.95
CA ALA A 123 -17.38 16.19 17.60
C ALA A 123 -17.18 16.04 19.10
N GLN A 124 -18.06 16.58 19.86
CA GLN A 124 -18.00 16.56 21.32
C GLN A 124 -19.07 15.69 21.92
#